data_eedb8d16a2c0c23c60dd2a7025581417
#
_entry.id   eedb8d16a2c0c23c60dd2a7025581417
#
_cell.length_a   1.000
_cell.length_b   1.000
_cell.length_c   1.000
_cell.angle_alpha   90.00
_cell.angle_beta   90.00
_cell.angle_gamma   90.00
#
_symmetry.space_group_name_H-M   'P 1'
#
loop_
_entity.id
_entity.type
_entity.pdbx_description
1 polymer ?
#
loop_
_entity_poly.entity_id
_entity_poly.type
_entity_poly.pdbx_seq_one_letter_code
_entity_poly.pdbx_strand_id
1 'polypeptide(L)'
;MAMTHSETARTLIAAFAALALSGCASEEATSRFLVPPDKYILYSCPELATAAQGNLTRMHELEALTAKAGPNGQMASTLAYRPEYLQLRGELDQMRKTAAEKNCKLVPGVTGPGVRTSDQAVR
;
A
#
# COMPACT_ATOMS: atom_id res chain seq x y z
N MET A 1 -22.82 -49.78 -1.24
CA MET A 1 -23.24 -48.37 -1.06
C MET A 1 -22.38 -47.66 0.01
N ALA A 2 -21.07 -47.54 -0.20
CA ALA A 2 -20.17 -46.96 0.81
C ALA A 2 -19.13 -45.99 0.19
N MET A 3 -19.46 -45.33 -0.92
CA MET A 3 -18.51 -44.49 -1.66
C MET A 3 -18.83 -43.00 -1.68
N THR A 4 -19.84 -42.53 -0.97
CA THR A 4 -20.29 -41.10 -1.09
C THR A 4 -19.73 -40.16 -0.05
N HIS A 5 -19.25 -40.64 1.11
CA HIS A 5 -18.76 -39.76 2.18
C HIS A 5 -17.34 -39.22 1.93
N SER A 6 -16.50 -39.91 1.18
CA SER A 6 -15.13 -39.50 0.90
C SER A 6 -15.07 -38.38 -0.17
N GLU A 7 -15.96 -38.42 -1.14
CA GLU A 7 -15.99 -37.41 -2.22
C GLU A 7 -16.62 -36.09 -1.74
N THR A 8 -17.67 -36.15 -0.93
CA THR A 8 -18.29 -34.97 -0.35
C THR A 8 -17.34 -34.25 0.62
N ALA A 9 -16.54 -35.01 1.41
CA ALA A 9 -15.54 -34.43 2.28
C ALA A 9 -14.42 -33.72 1.51
N ARG A 10 -13.97 -34.30 0.40
CA ARG A 10 -12.93 -33.68 -0.46
C ARG A 10 -13.42 -32.41 -1.16
N THR A 11 -14.66 -32.38 -1.64
CA THR A 11 -15.25 -31.20 -2.25
C THR A 11 -15.50 -30.08 -1.25
N LEU A 12 -15.89 -30.36 -0.02
CA LEU A 12 -16.06 -29.39 1.03
C LEU A 12 -14.71 -28.78 1.46
N ILE A 13 -13.66 -29.58 1.60
CA ILE A 13 -12.32 -29.08 1.93
C ILE A 13 -11.77 -28.18 0.81
N ALA A 14 -11.98 -28.55 -0.46
CA ALA A 14 -11.56 -27.75 -1.60
C ALA A 14 -12.33 -26.41 -1.68
N ALA A 15 -13.62 -26.40 -1.38
CA ALA A 15 -14.44 -25.19 -1.34
C ALA A 15 -14.03 -24.26 -0.18
N PHE A 16 -13.71 -24.79 1.00
CA PHE A 16 -13.20 -24.01 2.13
C PHE A 16 -11.81 -23.42 1.86
N ALA A 17 -10.93 -24.16 1.19
CA ALA A 17 -9.62 -23.68 0.81
C ALA A 17 -9.71 -22.54 -0.21
N ALA A 18 -10.63 -22.59 -1.16
CA ALA A 18 -10.86 -21.53 -2.15
C ALA A 18 -11.39 -20.23 -1.53
N LEU A 19 -12.25 -20.33 -0.50
CA LEU A 19 -12.77 -19.18 0.22
C LEU A 19 -11.72 -18.51 1.11
N ALA A 20 -10.75 -19.25 1.64
CA ALA A 20 -9.67 -18.71 2.45
C ALA A 20 -8.66 -17.88 1.63
N LEU A 21 -8.51 -18.13 0.32
CA LEU A 21 -7.60 -17.37 -0.54
C LEU A 21 -8.19 -16.05 -1.04
N SER A 22 -9.49 -15.85 -0.99
CA SER A 22 -10.13 -14.58 -1.40
C SER A 22 -10.04 -13.47 -0.36
N GLY A 23 -9.51 -13.75 0.83
CA GLY A 23 -9.36 -12.80 1.93
C GLY A 23 -8.09 -11.95 1.92
N CYS A 24 -7.26 -12.02 0.89
CA CYS A 24 -6.12 -11.10 0.74
C CYS A 24 -6.65 -9.70 0.37
N ALA A 25 -7.06 -8.92 1.39
CA ALA A 25 -7.18 -7.48 1.23
C ALA A 25 -5.84 -6.97 0.69
N SER A 26 -5.84 -6.39 -0.52
CA SER A 26 -4.63 -5.84 -1.10
C SER A 26 -4.03 -4.81 -0.13
N GLU A 27 -2.70 -4.74 -0.06
CA GLU A 27 -2.01 -3.73 0.78
C GLU A 27 -2.53 -2.32 0.49
N GLU A 28 -2.94 -2.07 -0.72
CA GLU A 28 -3.53 -0.83 -1.17
C GLU A 28 -4.90 -0.56 -0.51
N ALA A 29 -5.76 -1.56 -0.37
CA ALA A 29 -7.02 -1.41 0.35
C ALA A 29 -6.77 -1.14 1.84
N THR A 30 -5.84 -1.87 2.47
CA THR A 30 -5.50 -1.68 3.87
C THR A 30 -4.91 -0.28 4.13
N SER A 31 -4.02 0.21 3.27
CA SER A 31 -3.41 1.53 3.42
C SER A 31 -4.44 2.67 3.36
N ARG A 32 -5.49 2.53 2.56
CA ARG A 32 -6.57 3.52 2.46
C ARG A 32 -7.40 3.64 3.73
N PHE A 33 -7.57 2.55 4.48
CA PHE A 33 -8.30 2.58 5.75
C PHE A 33 -7.53 3.23 6.90
N LEU A 34 -6.19 3.26 6.80
CA LEU A 34 -5.34 3.81 7.86
C LEU A 34 -5.21 5.34 7.81
N VAL A 35 -5.66 5.97 6.73
CA VAL A 35 -5.54 7.42 6.54
C VAL A 35 -6.91 8.05 6.43
N PRO A 36 -7.23 9.07 7.26
CA PRO A 36 -8.49 9.78 7.14
C PRO A 36 -8.67 10.36 5.73
N PRO A 37 -9.86 10.24 5.14
CA PRO A 37 -10.14 10.87 3.86
C PRO A 37 -9.96 12.39 3.99
N ASP A 38 -9.53 13.02 2.91
CA ASP A 38 -9.41 14.47 2.79
C ASP A 38 -8.39 15.16 3.73
N LYS A 39 -7.51 14.39 4.40
CA LYS A 39 -6.47 14.93 5.30
C LYS A 39 -5.66 16.05 4.65
N TYR A 40 -5.38 15.94 3.35
CA TYR A 40 -4.49 16.85 2.63
C TYR A 40 -5.19 17.88 1.75
N ILE A 41 -6.53 17.96 1.79
CA ILE A 41 -7.30 18.84 0.91
C ILE A 41 -6.97 20.34 1.10
N LEU A 42 -6.60 20.73 2.32
CA LEU A 42 -6.25 22.11 2.66
C LEU A 42 -4.77 22.46 2.44
N TYR A 43 -3.93 21.46 2.15
CA TYR A 43 -2.50 21.68 1.93
C TYR A 43 -2.23 22.42 0.61
N SER A 44 -1.34 23.39 0.66
CA SER A 44 -0.79 24.04 -0.54
C SER A 44 0.17 23.11 -1.28
N CYS A 45 0.51 23.43 -2.52
CA CYS A 45 1.47 22.63 -3.30
C CYS A 45 2.83 22.45 -2.60
N PRO A 46 3.47 23.49 -2.01
CA PRO A 46 4.73 23.31 -1.31
C PRO A 46 4.59 22.46 -0.03
N GLU A 47 3.47 22.58 0.68
CA GLU A 47 3.21 21.74 1.87
C GLU A 47 3.03 20.29 1.48
N LEU A 48 2.30 19.98 0.39
CA LEU A 48 2.16 18.63 -0.14
C LEU A 48 3.52 18.04 -0.54
N ALA A 49 4.36 18.83 -1.21
CA ALA A 49 5.69 18.38 -1.63
C ALA A 49 6.59 18.07 -0.42
N THR A 50 6.59 18.93 0.58
CA THR A 50 7.37 18.75 1.82
C THR A 50 6.89 17.54 2.61
N ALA A 51 5.59 17.39 2.80
CA ALA A 51 5.00 16.25 3.50
C ALA A 51 5.29 14.93 2.79
N ALA A 52 5.14 14.91 1.46
CA ALA A 52 5.42 13.74 0.65
C ALA A 52 6.90 13.31 0.72
N GLN A 53 7.81 14.27 0.72
CA GLN A 53 9.24 13.98 0.88
C GLN A 53 9.56 13.42 2.26
N GLY A 54 8.96 13.97 3.32
CA GLY A 54 9.09 13.45 4.67
C GLY A 54 8.62 12.00 4.79
N ASN A 55 7.46 11.68 4.23
CA ASN A 55 6.93 10.31 4.21
C ASN A 55 7.84 9.35 3.44
N LEU A 56 8.36 9.75 2.29
CA LEU A 56 9.31 8.94 1.52
C LEU A 56 10.58 8.65 2.31
N THR A 57 11.16 9.66 2.93
CA THR A 57 12.36 9.50 3.77
C THR A 57 12.10 8.49 4.89
N ARG A 58 10.96 8.60 5.56
CA ARG A 58 10.59 7.66 6.63
C ARG A 58 10.35 6.25 6.11
N MET A 59 9.73 6.08 4.96
CA MET A 59 9.58 4.75 4.33
C MET A 59 10.94 4.11 4.04
N HIS A 60 11.88 4.84 3.48
CA HIS A 60 13.26 4.35 3.24
C HIS A 60 13.99 3.97 4.54
N GLU A 61 13.77 4.71 5.63
CA GLU A 61 14.31 4.35 6.94
C GLU A 61 13.74 3.02 7.44
N LEU A 62 12.43 2.80 7.33
CA LEU A 62 11.78 1.55 7.72
C LEU A 62 12.28 0.37 6.88
N GLU A 63 12.45 0.56 5.58
CA GLU A 63 13.04 -0.44 4.68
C GLU A 63 14.48 -0.78 5.09
N ALA A 64 15.29 0.23 5.39
CA ALA A 64 16.65 0.03 5.86
C ALA A 64 16.73 -0.70 7.21
N LEU A 65 15.83 -0.40 8.15
CA LEU A 65 15.73 -1.10 9.43
C LEU A 65 15.35 -2.57 9.23
N THR A 66 14.40 -2.85 8.33
CA THR A 66 14.00 -4.21 7.99
C THR A 66 15.15 -4.98 7.34
N ALA A 67 15.89 -4.35 6.45
CA ALA A 67 17.05 -4.97 5.79
C ALA A 67 18.19 -5.28 6.78
N LYS A 68 18.43 -4.41 7.77
CA LYS A 68 19.46 -4.61 8.80
C LYS A 68 19.15 -5.74 9.77
N ALA A 69 17.90 -6.12 9.93
CA ALA A 69 17.48 -7.18 10.86
C ALA A 69 17.99 -8.59 10.45
N GLY A 70 18.46 -8.74 9.20
CA GLY A 70 18.97 -10.01 8.67
C GLY A 70 17.89 -11.09 8.53
N PRO A 71 18.24 -12.27 8.01
CA PRO A 71 17.25 -13.31 7.68
C PRO A 71 16.46 -13.81 8.90
N ASN A 72 17.06 -13.85 10.07
CA ASN A 72 16.40 -14.33 11.30
C ASN A 72 15.50 -13.28 11.97
N GLY A 73 15.76 -12.00 11.77
CA GLY A 73 14.98 -10.90 12.34
C GLY A 73 14.02 -10.24 11.36
N GLN A 74 14.11 -10.55 10.08
CA GLN A 74 13.37 -9.87 9.02
C GLN A 74 11.86 -10.03 9.18
N MET A 75 11.38 -11.19 9.55
CA MET A 75 9.94 -11.42 9.78
C MET A 75 9.42 -10.58 10.95
N ALA A 76 10.13 -10.56 12.07
CA ALA A 76 9.74 -9.80 13.25
C ALA A 76 9.77 -8.29 12.97
N SER A 77 10.81 -7.79 12.30
CA SER A 77 10.92 -6.38 11.93
C SER A 77 9.86 -5.97 10.90
N THR A 78 9.55 -6.83 9.92
CA THR A 78 8.47 -6.58 8.96
C THR A 78 7.13 -6.45 9.67
N LEU A 79 6.82 -7.34 10.60
CA LEU A 79 5.58 -7.27 11.38
C LEU A 79 5.52 -6.02 12.26
N ALA A 80 6.64 -5.62 12.86
CA ALA A 80 6.72 -4.44 13.72
C ALA A 80 6.53 -3.12 12.95
N TYR A 81 7.13 -3.00 11.76
CA TYR A 81 7.13 -1.75 10.97
C TYR A 81 6.04 -1.69 9.90
N ARG A 82 5.41 -2.81 9.57
CA ARG A 82 4.38 -2.87 8.52
C ARG A 82 3.21 -1.91 8.71
N PRO A 83 2.62 -1.74 9.90
CA PRO A 83 1.52 -0.79 10.07
C PRO A 83 1.90 0.64 9.73
N GLU A 84 3.06 1.10 10.20
CA GLU A 84 3.58 2.44 9.91
C GLU A 84 3.87 2.60 8.41
N TYR A 85 4.52 1.61 7.81
CA TYR A 85 4.81 1.62 6.37
C TYR A 85 3.54 1.73 5.52
N LEU A 86 2.50 0.96 5.85
CA LEU A 86 1.22 1.00 5.15
C LEU A 86 0.49 2.34 5.34
N GLN A 87 0.58 2.93 6.52
CA GLN A 87 0.03 4.26 6.78
C GLN A 87 0.72 5.31 5.92
N LEU A 88 2.06 5.37 5.93
CA LEU A 88 2.85 6.30 5.12
C LEU A 88 2.55 6.16 3.62
N ARG A 89 2.40 4.92 3.16
CA ARG A 89 2.01 4.63 1.77
C ARG A 89 0.62 5.16 1.44
N GLY A 90 -0.35 4.98 2.32
CA GLY A 90 -1.70 5.53 2.16
C GLY A 90 -1.73 7.05 2.16
N GLU A 91 -0.92 7.69 3.01
CA GLU A 91 -0.75 9.14 3.03
C GLU A 91 -0.14 9.67 1.72
N LEU A 92 0.90 9.01 1.20
CA LEU A 92 1.48 9.35 -0.10
C LEU A 92 0.48 9.23 -1.25
N ASP A 93 -0.37 8.20 -1.23
CA ASP A 93 -1.41 8.03 -2.24
C ASP A 93 -2.43 9.18 -2.21
N GLN A 94 -2.87 9.58 -1.01
CA GLN A 94 -3.76 10.74 -0.85
C GLN A 94 -3.10 12.05 -1.26
N MET A 95 -1.82 12.27 -0.90
CA MET A 95 -1.09 13.47 -1.33
C MET A 95 -0.96 13.54 -2.85
N ARG A 96 -0.69 12.40 -3.52
CA ARG A 96 -0.65 12.32 -5.00
C ARG A 96 -2.00 12.69 -5.61
N LYS A 97 -3.09 12.15 -5.05
CA LYS A 97 -4.44 12.45 -5.52
C LYS A 97 -4.76 13.93 -5.37
N THR A 98 -4.54 14.49 -4.19
CA THR A 98 -4.77 15.92 -3.92
C THR A 98 -3.88 16.80 -4.81
N ALA A 99 -2.62 16.42 -5.03
CA ALA A 99 -1.71 17.14 -5.90
C ALA A 99 -2.18 17.13 -7.37
N ALA A 100 -2.71 15.99 -7.83
CA ALA A 100 -3.27 15.88 -9.17
C ALA A 100 -4.51 16.78 -9.33
N GLU A 101 -5.41 16.79 -8.34
CA GLU A 101 -6.60 17.64 -8.32
C GLU A 101 -6.25 19.15 -8.31
N LYS A 102 -5.16 19.53 -7.65
CA LYS A 102 -4.65 20.90 -7.56
C LYS A 102 -3.65 21.27 -8.66
N ASN A 103 -3.34 20.35 -9.58
CA ASN A 103 -2.29 20.51 -10.58
C ASN A 103 -0.91 20.85 -9.99
N CYS A 104 -0.60 20.31 -8.80
CA CYS A 104 0.69 20.48 -8.18
C CYS A 104 1.73 19.52 -8.76
N LYS A 105 2.97 19.98 -8.93
CA LYS A 105 4.11 19.10 -9.24
C LYS A 105 4.70 18.57 -7.94
N LEU A 106 4.62 17.25 -7.73
CA LEU A 106 5.33 16.59 -6.65
C LEU A 106 6.76 16.24 -7.09
N VAL A 107 7.66 16.12 -6.11
CA VAL A 107 9.06 15.73 -6.36
C VAL A 107 9.17 14.34 -7.01
N PRO A 108 10.23 14.11 -7.82
CA PRO A 108 10.51 12.78 -8.37
C PRO A 108 10.61 11.73 -7.26
N GLY A 109 10.01 10.55 -7.48
CA GLY A 109 9.90 9.48 -6.46
C GLY A 109 8.56 9.45 -5.73
N VAL A 110 7.87 10.56 -5.63
CA VAL A 110 6.46 10.61 -5.15
C VAL A 110 5.49 10.24 -6.28
N THR A 111 5.88 10.44 -7.53
CA THR A 111 5.12 9.99 -8.70
C THR A 111 5.25 8.48 -8.83
N GLY A 112 4.28 7.73 -8.26
CA GLY A 112 4.23 6.27 -8.43
C GLY A 112 3.90 5.84 -9.87
N PRO A 113 4.13 4.55 -10.22
CA PRO A 113 3.75 4.01 -11.51
C PRO A 113 2.23 4.00 -11.64
N GLY A 114 1.67 5.03 -12.24
CA GLY A 114 0.21 5.15 -12.43
C GLY A 114 -0.28 6.56 -12.74
N VAL A 115 0.47 7.58 -12.40
CA VAL A 115 0.17 8.95 -12.83
C VAL A 115 0.79 9.13 -14.22
N ARG A 116 0.02 8.78 -15.25
CA ARG A 116 0.30 9.29 -16.60
C ARG A 116 0.13 10.79 -16.52
N THR A 117 1.24 11.50 -16.41
CA THR A 117 1.23 12.94 -16.70
C THR A 117 0.73 13.09 -18.13
N SER A 118 -0.33 13.84 -18.30
CA SER A 118 -0.97 14.12 -19.59
C SER A 118 -0.02 14.81 -20.61
N ASP A 119 1.23 15.06 -20.23
CA ASP A 119 2.26 15.71 -21.05
C ASP A 119 3.02 14.76 -21.98
N GLN A 120 2.75 13.45 -21.97
CA GLN A 120 3.39 12.52 -22.92
C GLN A 120 2.52 12.18 -24.15
N ALA A 121 1.39 12.85 -24.33
CA ALA A 121 0.49 12.62 -25.47
C ALA A 121 0.75 13.54 -26.66
N VAL A 122 1.82 14.38 -26.64
CA VAL A 122 2.17 15.25 -27.78
C VAL A 122 3.67 15.08 -28.08
N ARG A 123 3.98 13.97 -28.74
CA ARG A 123 5.11 13.85 -29.69
C ARG A 123 4.91 12.65 -30.61
#